data_9ae879d8ff8ce084b36981093e0406ea
#
_entry.id   9ae879d8ff8ce084b36981093e0406ea
#
_cell.length_a   1.000
_cell.length_b   1.000
_cell.length_c   1.000
_cell.angle_alpha   90.00
_cell.angle_beta   90.00
_cell.angle_gamma   90.00
#
_symmetry.space_group_name_H-M   'P 1'
#
loop_
_entity.id
_entity.type
_entity.pdbx_description
1 polymer ?
#
loop_
_entity_poly.entity_id
_entity_poly.type
_entity_poly.pdbx_seq_one_letter_code
_entity_poly.pdbx_strand_id
1 'polypeptide(L)'
;MEMSRVDAVWSFETAVSRVSGRGISREQLIRRLEELAGRSGLGSGLAALTEYVGATHYLLARHDPSQDGGLDFVVCSDWPFDIVRRLSGIVAGLNAKTTELEKCLAVLQPTFQTVPDDIDLPRGVSRTYCAVTFNVGRSRFSLMLLFPADVILSQEALRDVAVLAGYVASLKTEVGIRQDRECELTERELECLFWIAEGKTSEEIAVILGISRNTINNYITSVMRKTATRTRSEAIAHAVRNNLV
;
A
#
# COMPACT_ATOMS: atom_id res chain seq x y z
N MET A 1 -36.90 20.34 -11.86
CA MET A 1 -35.97 21.46 -11.56
C MET A 1 -34.79 20.84 -10.83
N GLU A 2 -33.88 20.29 -11.67
CA GLU A 2 -32.70 19.55 -11.24
C GLU A 2 -31.62 20.58 -10.82
N MET A 3 -31.20 20.53 -9.56
CA MET A 3 -30.01 21.24 -9.13
C MET A 3 -28.82 20.28 -9.17
N SER A 4 -27.96 20.56 -10.12
CA SER A 4 -26.66 19.99 -10.41
C SER A 4 -25.76 19.83 -9.17
N ARG A 5 -25.27 18.59 -8.99
CA ARG A 5 -24.33 18.16 -7.96
C ARG A 5 -22.89 18.27 -8.45
N VAL A 6 -22.48 19.44 -8.88
CA VAL A 6 -21.07 19.69 -9.26
C VAL A 6 -20.81 21.15 -8.92
N ASP A 7 -20.37 21.47 -7.73
CA ASP A 7 -19.61 22.70 -7.40
C ASP A 7 -19.38 22.78 -5.89
N ALA A 8 -18.55 21.86 -5.38
CA ALA A 8 -17.81 22.11 -4.15
C ALA A 8 -16.34 22.19 -4.47
N VAL A 9 -15.98 23.06 -5.41
CA VAL A 9 -14.60 23.55 -5.56
C VAL A 9 -14.40 24.53 -4.42
N TRP A 10 -13.71 24.10 -3.38
CA TRP A 10 -13.24 24.98 -2.32
C TRP A 10 -12.23 25.95 -2.91
N SER A 11 -12.65 27.20 -3.08
CA SER A 11 -11.78 28.34 -3.38
C SER A 11 -10.91 28.61 -2.17
N PHE A 12 -9.67 28.16 -2.21
CA PHE A 12 -8.64 28.54 -1.23
C PHE A 12 -7.94 29.80 -1.70
N GLU A 13 -8.54 30.95 -1.49
CA GLU A 13 -7.82 32.21 -1.45
C GLU A 13 -7.52 32.61 0.00
N THR A 14 -6.23 32.68 0.28
CA THR A 14 -5.58 33.46 1.32
C THR A 14 -6.17 33.45 2.74
N ALA A 15 -5.73 32.49 3.54
CA ALA A 15 -5.55 32.73 4.96
C ALA A 15 -4.16 32.27 5.40
N VAL A 16 -3.18 33.13 5.19
CA VAL A 16 -1.92 33.09 5.95
C VAL A 16 -2.26 33.48 7.36
N SER A 17 -2.29 32.60 8.32
CA SER A 17 -1.80 32.85 9.69
C SER A 17 -2.12 31.75 10.68
N ARG A 18 -1.07 31.40 11.41
CA ARG A 18 -0.99 30.67 12.67
C ARG A 18 -1.11 29.15 12.56
N VAL A 19 -0.01 28.56 12.13
CA VAL A 19 0.37 27.21 12.54
C VAL A 19 0.57 27.25 14.07
N SER A 20 -0.46 26.92 14.80
CA SER A 20 -0.36 26.57 16.22
C SER A 20 -0.47 25.05 16.27
N GLY A 21 0.61 24.36 15.99
CA GLY A 21 0.63 22.91 16.04
C GLY A 21 2.04 22.41 16.29
N ARG A 22 2.17 21.48 17.18
CA ARG A 22 3.38 20.75 17.55
C ARG A 22 3.91 19.85 16.39
N GLY A 23 3.98 20.36 15.19
CA GLY A 23 4.55 19.65 14.05
C GLY A 23 6.07 19.83 14.01
N ILE A 24 6.80 18.80 13.61
CA ILE A 24 8.23 18.88 13.29
C ILE A 24 8.43 19.68 12.01
N SER A 25 9.58 20.37 11.87
CA SER A 25 9.90 21.07 10.63
C SER A 25 10.23 20.08 9.50
N ARG A 26 10.21 20.57 8.25
CA ARG A 26 10.58 19.74 7.08
C ARG A 26 12.01 19.18 7.19
N GLU A 27 12.95 20.01 7.68
CA GLU A 27 14.33 19.58 7.87
C GLU A 27 14.45 18.52 8.99
N GLN A 28 13.68 18.67 10.06
CA GLN A 28 13.62 17.68 11.14
C GLN A 28 13.02 16.36 10.64
N LEU A 29 11.96 16.43 9.82
CA LEU A 29 11.38 15.24 9.19
C LEU A 29 12.41 14.51 8.33
N ILE A 30 13.12 15.23 7.43
CA ILE A 30 14.10 14.63 6.54
C ILE A 30 15.20 13.93 7.35
N ARG A 31 15.79 14.59 8.34
CA ARG A 31 16.80 13.97 9.22
C ARG A 31 16.29 12.72 9.91
N ARG A 32 15.06 12.79 10.42
CA ARG A 32 14.43 11.63 11.09
C ARG A 32 14.21 10.47 10.15
N LEU A 33 13.78 10.72 8.92
CA LEU A 33 13.60 9.67 7.91
C LEU A 33 14.94 9.07 7.46
N GLU A 34 16.00 9.87 7.34
CA GLU A 34 17.37 9.40 7.05
C GLU A 34 17.91 8.48 8.17
N GLU A 35 17.71 8.87 9.43
CA GLU A 35 18.10 8.05 10.60
C GLU A 35 17.32 6.73 10.65
N LEU A 36 16.06 6.74 10.23
CA LEU A 36 15.18 5.57 10.20
C LEU A 36 15.49 4.62 9.02
N ALA A 37 16.05 5.12 7.92
CA ALA A 37 16.35 4.34 6.71
C ALA A 37 17.30 3.14 6.96
N GLY A 38 18.08 3.17 8.03
CA GLY A 38 19.02 2.08 8.37
C GLY A 38 18.57 1.14 9.49
N ARG A 39 17.54 1.46 10.26
CA ARG A 39 17.27 0.79 11.55
C ARG A 39 15.82 0.55 11.93
N SER A 40 14.87 1.21 11.33
CA SER A 40 13.49 1.24 11.82
C SER A 40 12.49 0.71 10.81
N GLY A 41 11.43 0.09 11.34
CA GLY A 41 10.35 -0.42 10.53
C GLY A 41 9.52 0.68 9.86
N LEU A 42 8.74 0.28 8.87
CA LEU A 42 7.77 1.11 8.13
C LEU A 42 6.90 1.99 9.06
N GLY A 43 6.45 1.44 10.19
CA GLY A 43 5.61 2.15 11.15
C GLY A 43 6.26 3.43 11.72
N SER A 44 7.56 3.40 12.01
CA SER A 44 8.27 4.57 12.53
C SER A 44 8.37 5.70 11.48
N GLY A 45 8.56 5.35 10.22
CA GLY A 45 8.55 6.33 9.12
C GLY A 45 7.16 6.94 8.91
N LEU A 46 6.12 6.11 8.92
CA LEU A 46 4.73 6.57 8.81
C LEU A 46 4.32 7.44 10.00
N ALA A 47 4.74 7.08 11.23
CA ALA A 47 4.50 7.91 12.41
C ALA A 47 5.17 9.29 12.31
N ALA A 48 6.39 9.37 11.77
CA ALA A 48 7.06 10.64 11.54
C ALA A 48 6.34 11.52 10.50
N LEU A 49 5.81 10.93 9.43
CA LEU A 49 4.98 11.62 8.44
C LEU A 49 3.67 12.12 9.06
N THR A 50 3.04 11.29 9.90
CA THR A 50 1.80 11.62 10.61
C THR A 50 2.00 12.81 11.54
N GLU A 51 3.08 12.81 12.32
CA GLU A 51 3.45 13.93 13.21
C GLU A 51 3.72 15.22 12.42
N TYR A 52 4.39 15.13 11.27
CA TYR A 52 4.72 16.27 10.42
C TYR A 52 3.49 17.03 9.92
N VAL A 53 2.45 16.32 9.51
CA VAL A 53 1.20 16.95 9.02
C VAL A 53 0.20 17.26 10.13
N GLY A 54 0.52 16.95 11.39
CA GLY A 54 -0.39 17.12 12.51
C GLY A 54 -1.55 16.15 12.52
N ALA A 55 -1.42 14.99 11.86
CA ALA A 55 -2.39 13.91 11.92
C ALA A 55 -2.29 13.15 13.24
N THR A 56 -3.36 12.47 13.64
CA THR A 56 -3.43 11.68 14.88
C THR A 56 -3.15 10.21 14.63
N HIS A 57 -3.56 9.69 13.47
CA HIS A 57 -3.46 8.28 13.13
C HIS A 57 -3.17 8.09 11.64
N TYR A 58 -2.51 6.99 11.31
CA TYR A 58 -2.23 6.60 9.94
C TYR A 58 -2.71 5.17 9.64
N LEU A 59 -3.04 4.92 8.38
CA LEU A 59 -3.30 3.60 7.83
C LEU A 59 -2.68 3.51 6.45
N LEU A 60 -1.76 2.58 6.26
CA LEU A 60 -1.20 2.23 4.96
C LEU A 60 -1.82 0.92 4.48
N ALA A 61 -2.46 0.98 3.35
CA ALA A 61 -3.05 -0.17 2.69
C ALA A 61 -2.46 -0.39 1.30
N ARG A 62 -2.38 -1.64 0.87
CA ARG A 62 -1.98 -2.04 -0.48
C ARG A 62 -3.21 -2.41 -1.29
N HIS A 63 -3.28 -1.97 -2.53
CA HIS A 63 -4.32 -2.39 -3.46
C HIS A 63 -3.89 -3.67 -4.18
N ASP A 64 -4.81 -4.64 -4.30
CA ASP A 64 -4.62 -5.81 -5.15
C ASP A 64 -5.07 -5.49 -6.57
N PRO A 65 -4.21 -5.62 -7.58
CA PRO A 65 -4.60 -5.45 -8.97
C PRO A 65 -5.52 -6.56 -9.48
N SER A 66 -5.60 -7.72 -8.80
CA SER A 66 -6.42 -8.87 -9.19
C SER A 66 -7.88 -8.78 -8.72
N GLN A 67 -8.19 -7.86 -7.81
CA GLN A 67 -9.56 -7.61 -7.36
C GLN A 67 -10.00 -6.19 -7.76
N ASP A 68 -11.00 -6.08 -8.60
CA ASP A 68 -11.56 -4.81 -9.02
C ASP A 68 -12.00 -3.97 -7.80
N GLY A 69 -11.09 -3.10 -7.35
CA GLY A 69 -11.39 -2.02 -6.44
C GLY A 69 -11.24 -2.28 -4.94
N GLY A 70 -10.60 -3.37 -4.49
CA GLY A 70 -10.43 -3.66 -3.06
C GLY A 70 -9.12 -3.16 -2.45
N LEU A 71 -9.17 -2.75 -1.18
CA LEU A 71 -8.00 -2.67 -0.32
C LEU A 71 -7.72 -4.09 0.20
N ASP A 72 -6.74 -4.76 -0.40
CA ASP A 72 -6.51 -6.16 -0.14
C ASP A 72 -6.01 -6.46 1.25
N PHE A 73 -5.19 -5.59 1.79
CA PHE A 73 -4.82 -5.70 3.18
C PHE A 73 -4.15 -4.43 3.71
N VAL A 74 -4.32 -4.22 4.97
CA VAL A 74 -3.63 -3.19 5.73
C VAL A 74 -2.18 -3.63 5.94
N VAL A 75 -1.24 -2.84 5.45
CA VAL A 75 0.21 -3.11 5.58
C VAL A 75 0.72 -2.64 6.94
N CYS A 76 0.26 -1.48 7.39
CA CYS A 76 0.61 -0.90 8.68
C CYS A 76 -0.46 0.12 9.09
N SER A 77 -0.89 0.10 10.35
CA SER A 77 -1.91 1.01 10.86
C SER A 77 -1.80 1.18 12.36
N ASP A 78 -2.14 2.35 12.87
CA ASP A 78 -2.44 2.64 14.26
C ASP A 78 -3.91 3.03 14.49
N TRP A 79 -4.76 2.90 13.46
CA TRP A 79 -6.20 3.09 13.60
C TRP A 79 -6.82 1.96 14.43
N PRO A 80 -7.88 2.24 15.20
CA PRO A 80 -8.65 1.19 15.86
C PRO A 80 -9.14 0.12 14.87
N PHE A 81 -8.99 -1.13 15.24
CA PHE A 81 -9.28 -2.28 14.36
C PHE A 81 -10.69 -2.27 13.77
N ASP A 82 -11.69 -1.89 14.58
CA ASP A 82 -13.09 -1.86 14.14
C ASP A 82 -13.33 -0.83 13.03
N ILE A 83 -12.62 0.31 13.07
CA ILE A 83 -12.67 1.35 12.04
C ILE A 83 -12.04 0.81 10.76
N VAL A 84 -10.87 0.21 10.84
CA VAL A 84 -10.15 -0.38 9.70
C VAL A 84 -11.02 -1.40 8.98
N ARG A 85 -11.64 -2.31 9.73
CA ARG A 85 -12.50 -3.37 9.18
C ARG A 85 -13.70 -2.84 8.42
N ARG A 86 -14.35 -1.76 8.91
CA ARG A 86 -15.52 -1.17 8.26
C ARG A 86 -15.14 -0.32 7.04
N LEU A 87 -14.06 0.44 7.14
CA LEU A 87 -13.61 1.30 6.02
C LEU A 87 -13.07 0.51 4.85
N SER A 88 -12.46 -0.65 5.06
CA SER A 88 -11.93 -1.48 3.96
C SER A 88 -12.99 -1.81 2.90
N GLY A 89 -14.22 -2.13 3.33
CA GLY A 89 -15.33 -2.39 2.41
C GLY A 89 -15.84 -1.15 1.66
N ILE A 90 -15.77 0.03 2.29
CA ILE A 90 -16.26 1.29 1.70
C ILE A 90 -15.27 1.82 0.66
N VAL A 91 -13.98 1.81 0.99
CA VAL A 91 -12.92 2.27 0.07
C VAL A 91 -12.81 1.36 -1.15
N ALA A 92 -13.03 0.05 -0.97
CA ALA A 92 -13.16 -0.90 -2.07
C ALA A 92 -14.25 -0.49 -3.07
N GLY A 93 -15.44 -0.15 -2.56
CA GLY A 93 -16.59 0.25 -3.39
C GLY A 93 -16.42 1.60 -4.12
N LEU A 94 -15.63 2.52 -3.58
CA LEU A 94 -15.37 3.82 -4.21
C LEU A 94 -14.39 3.70 -5.39
N ASN A 95 -13.36 2.89 -5.26
CA ASN A 95 -12.36 2.68 -6.31
C ASN A 95 -12.88 1.90 -7.52
N ALA A 96 -13.93 1.08 -7.34
CA ALA A 96 -14.53 0.31 -8.43
C ALA A 96 -15.23 1.19 -9.49
N LYS A 97 -15.57 2.43 -9.16
CA LYS A 97 -16.31 3.36 -10.06
C LYS A 97 -15.40 4.32 -10.82
N THR A 98 -14.10 4.33 -10.56
CA THR A 98 -13.12 5.25 -11.16
C THR A 98 -12.43 4.62 -12.36
N THR A 99 -12.28 5.36 -13.44
CA THR A 99 -11.54 4.91 -14.62
C THR A 99 -10.03 4.81 -14.31
N GLU A 100 -9.29 4.01 -15.09
CA GLU A 100 -7.83 3.89 -14.90
C GLU A 100 -7.10 5.23 -15.09
N LEU A 101 -7.60 6.09 -15.98
CA LEU A 101 -7.04 7.43 -16.21
C LEU A 101 -7.24 8.33 -14.98
N GLU A 102 -8.42 8.33 -14.38
CA GLU A 102 -8.70 9.05 -13.12
C GLU A 102 -7.85 8.53 -11.98
N LYS A 103 -7.65 7.21 -11.89
CA LYS A 103 -6.75 6.59 -10.91
C LYS A 103 -5.30 7.04 -11.11
N CYS A 104 -4.85 7.22 -12.35
CA CYS A 104 -3.50 7.74 -12.64
C CYS A 104 -3.37 9.22 -12.24
N LEU A 105 -4.37 10.04 -12.53
CA LEU A 105 -4.38 11.46 -12.18
C LEU A 105 -4.49 11.69 -10.66
N ALA A 106 -5.09 10.76 -9.93
CA ALA A 106 -5.20 10.80 -8.47
C ALA A 106 -3.90 10.43 -7.73
N VAL A 107 -2.88 9.91 -8.44
CA VAL A 107 -1.59 9.56 -7.81
C VAL A 107 -0.93 10.82 -7.25
N LEU A 108 -0.48 10.74 -5.99
CA LEU A 108 0.13 11.81 -5.21
C LEU A 108 -0.80 13.02 -4.94
N GLN A 109 -2.08 12.94 -5.28
CA GLN A 109 -3.04 13.99 -4.97
C GLN A 109 -3.74 13.67 -3.65
N PRO A 110 -3.66 14.56 -2.64
CA PRO A 110 -4.45 14.41 -1.42
C PRO A 110 -5.94 14.51 -1.72
N THR A 111 -6.70 13.53 -1.30
CA THR A 111 -8.17 13.50 -1.41
C THR A 111 -8.76 13.43 -0.01
N PHE A 112 -9.90 14.11 0.20
CA PHE A 112 -10.59 14.14 1.47
C PHE A 112 -11.89 13.36 1.38
N GLN A 113 -12.11 12.49 2.35
CA GLN A 113 -13.29 11.64 2.42
C GLN A 113 -13.83 11.63 3.85
N THR A 114 -15.11 11.33 4.00
CA THR A 114 -15.76 11.33 5.30
C THR A 114 -15.98 9.91 5.79
N VAL A 115 -15.62 9.65 7.03
CA VAL A 115 -15.96 8.40 7.72
C VAL A 115 -17.48 8.37 7.93
N PRO A 116 -18.18 7.28 7.58
CA PRO A 116 -19.62 7.14 7.77
C PRO A 116 -20.07 7.37 9.21
N ASP A 117 -21.30 7.87 9.39
CA ASP A 117 -21.82 8.25 10.70
C ASP A 117 -22.05 7.08 11.65
N ASP A 118 -22.19 5.88 11.11
CA ASP A 118 -22.36 4.63 11.85
C ASP A 118 -21.04 4.09 12.48
N ILE A 119 -19.91 4.76 12.21
CA ILE A 119 -18.61 4.42 12.78
C ILE A 119 -18.26 5.38 13.91
N ASP A 120 -18.03 4.83 15.10
CA ASP A 120 -17.58 5.59 16.25
C ASP A 120 -16.09 5.93 16.11
N LEU A 121 -15.77 7.23 16.17
CA LEU A 121 -14.40 7.72 16.18
C LEU A 121 -13.94 8.09 17.60
N PRO A 122 -12.63 8.04 17.87
CA PRO A 122 -12.08 8.57 19.12
C PRO A 122 -12.47 10.04 19.31
N ARG A 123 -12.65 10.46 20.57
CA ARG A 123 -13.01 11.86 20.89
C ARG A 123 -11.96 12.83 20.37
N GLY A 124 -12.41 13.91 19.73
CA GLY A 124 -11.53 14.96 19.21
C GLY A 124 -10.88 14.65 17.85
N VAL A 125 -11.23 13.55 17.22
CA VAL A 125 -10.80 13.20 15.85
C VAL A 125 -11.86 13.66 14.84
N SER A 126 -11.42 14.25 13.74
CA SER A 126 -12.28 14.66 12.62
C SER A 126 -12.87 13.44 11.91
N ARG A 127 -14.12 13.56 11.46
CA ARG A 127 -14.72 12.55 10.58
C ARG A 127 -14.17 12.59 9.15
N THR A 128 -13.48 13.66 8.79
CA THR A 128 -12.82 13.77 7.49
C THR A 128 -11.39 13.25 7.60
N TYR A 129 -11.05 12.29 6.76
CA TYR A 129 -9.68 11.78 6.60
C TYR A 129 -9.11 12.18 5.25
N CYS A 130 -7.79 12.33 5.21
CA CYS A 130 -7.04 12.53 3.96
C CYS A 130 -6.53 11.19 3.46
N ALA A 131 -6.73 10.90 2.18
CA ALA A 131 -6.14 9.75 1.52
C ALA A 131 -5.20 10.21 0.40
N VAL A 132 -4.02 9.60 0.35
CA VAL A 132 -3.01 9.80 -0.69
C VAL A 132 -2.65 8.46 -1.29
N THR A 133 -2.77 8.36 -2.62
CA THR A 133 -2.41 7.15 -3.36
C THR A 133 -1.06 7.32 -4.04
N PHE A 134 -0.19 6.31 -3.96
CA PHE A 134 1.12 6.30 -4.59
C PHE A 134 1.51 4.88 -5.01
N ASN A 135 2.54 4.77 -5.87
CA ASN A 135 3.04 3.51 -6.36
C ASN A 135 4.46 3.25 -5.82
N VAL A 136 4.75 2.00 -5.46
CA VAL A 136 6.10 1.52 -5.16
C VAL A 136 6.33 0.27 -6.00
N GLY A 137 7.19 0.35 -6.99
CA GLY A 137 7.34 -0.68 -8.00
C GLY A 137 6.02 -0.90 -8.75
N ARG A 138 5.52 -2.13 -8.75
CA ARG A 138 4.24 -2.51 -9.39
C ARG A 138 3.05 -2.44 -8.44
N SER A 139 3.27 -2.19 -7.16
CA SER A 139 2.21 -2.16 -6.15
C SER A 139 1.69 -0.74 -5.95
N ARG A 140 0.37 -0.61 -5.87
CA ARG A 140 -0.31 0.63 -5.52
C ARG A 140 -0.64 0.63 -4.03
N PHE A 141 -0.40 1.75 -3.37
CA PHE A 141 -0.67 1.95 -1.95
C PHE A 141 -1.56 3.16 -1.74
N SER A 142 -2.33 3.15 -0.66
CA SER A 142 -3.03 4.31 -0.13
C SER A 142 -2.61 4.55 1.32
N LEU A 143 -2.14 5.75 1.61
CA LEU A 143 -1.92 6.25 2.96
C LEU A 143 -3.14 7.09 3.36
N MET A 144 -3.80 6.70 4.43
CA MET A 144 -4.94 7.41 4.99
C MET A 144 -4.55 8.00 6.34
N LEU A 145 -4.89 9.27 6.54
CA LEU A 145 -4.53 10.06 7.71
C LEU A 145 -5.77 10.62 8.38
N LEU A 146 -5.92 10.39 9.69
CA LEU A 146 -6.93 11.02 10.53
C LEU A 146 -6.33 12.25 11.23
N PHE A 147 -7.14 13.28 11.38
CA PHE A 147 -6.73 14.56 11.95
C PHE A 147 -7.56 14.92 13.18
N PRO A 148 -7.03 15.81 14.05
CA PRO A 148 -7.86 16.45 15.06
C PRO A 148 -9.01 17.26 14.43
N ALA A 149 -10.10 17.43 15.15
CA ALA A 149 -11.31 18.11 14.64
C ALA A 149 -11.05 19.57 14.17
N ASP A 150 -10.09 20.26 14.80
CA ASP A 150 -9.86 21.69 14.58
C ASP A 150 -8.48 21.97 13.94
N VAL A 151 -7.93 21.04 13.16
CA VAL A 151 -6.62 21.23 12.52
C VAL A 151 -6.74 22.04 11.23
N ILE A 152 -5.81 22.97 11.04
CA ILE A 152 -5.60 23.65 9.75
C ILE A 152 -4.56 22.89 8.97
N LEU A 153 -4.97 22.33 7.82
CA LEU A 153 -4.11 21.50 6.98
C LEU A 153 -3.25 22.37 6.06
N SER A 154 -1.94 22.10 6.05
CA SER A 154 -1.02 22.67 5.08
C SER A 154 -1.00 21.86 3.81
N GLN A 155 -1.34 22.46 2.67
CA GLN A 155 -1.30 21.82 1.37
C GLN A 155 0.14 21.37 0.99
N GLU A 156 1.14 22.18 1.37
CA GLU A 156 2.55 21.87 1.17
C GLU A 156 2.96 20.64 1.96
N ALA A 157 2.63 20.58 3.25
CA ALA A 157 2.93 19.43 4.08
C ALA A 157 2.25 18.14 3.59
N LEU A 158 1.01 18.21 3.10
CA LEU A 158 0.32 17.06 2.50
C LEU A 158 0.99 16.59 1.21
N ARG A 159 1.50 17.50 0.38
CA ARG A 159 2.27 17.14 -0.83
C ARG A 159 3.60 16.47 -0.47
N ASP A 160 4.32 17.00 0.52
CA ASP A 160 5.54 16.39 1.03
C ASP A 160 5.27 14.95 1.51
N VAL A 161 4.20 14.75 2.29
CA VAL A 161 3.80 13.41 2.74
C VAL A 161 3.46 12.49 1.57
N ALA A 162 2.78 12.99 0.55
CA ALA A 162 2.45 12.20 -0.64
C ALA A 162 3.69 11.61 -1.32
N VAL A 163 4.75 12.42 -1.45
CA VAL A 163 6.02 12.00 -2.05
C VAL A 163 6.81 11.10 -1.09
N LEU A 164 6.95 11.52 0.18
CA LEU A 164 7.77 10.82 1.16
C LEU A 164 7.17 9.48 1.61
N ALA A 165 5.84 9.31 1.54
CA ALA A 165 5.20 8.03 1.82
C ALA A 165 5.66 6.93 0.85
N GLY A 166 5.84 7.25 -0.43
CA GLY A 166 6.42 6.35 -1.41
C GLY A 166 7.85 5.96 -1.06
N TYR A 167 8.67 6.93 -0.66
CA TYR A 167 10.03 6.67 -0.18
C TYR A 167 10.05 5.75 1.06
N VAL A 168 9.28 6.08 2.10
CA VAL A 168 9.18 5.27 3.33
C VAL A 168 8.71 3.86 3.05
N ALA A 169 7.74 3.68 2.16
CA ALA A 169 7.26 2.36 1.76
C ALA A 169 8.31 1.59 0.92
N SER A 170 9.12 2.28 0.10
CA SER A 170 10.19 1.66 -0.69
C SER A 170 11.33 1.12 0.17
N LEU A 171 11.64 1.76 1.30
CA LEU A 171 12.68 1.28 2.22
C LEU A 171 12.39 -0.15 2.72
N LYS A 172 11.12 -0.47 2.97
CA LYS A 172 10.72 -1.84 3.32
C LYS A 172 10.81 -2.78 2.12
N THR A 173 10.47 -2.29 0.94
CA THR A 173 10.55 -3.07 -0.30
C THR A 173 12.00 -3.41 -0.63
N GLU A 174 12.95 -2.50 -0.40
CA GLU A 174 14.38 -2.78 -0.58
C GLU A 174 14.94 -3.78 0.46
N VAL A 175 14.48 -3.71 1.71
CA VAL A 175 14.80 -4.72 2.74
C VAL A 175 14.15 -6.05 2.40
N GLY A 176 12.91 -6.05 1.89
CA GLY A 176 12.23 -7.22 1.33
C GLY A 176 12.98 -7.76 0.10
N ILE A 177 13.36 -6.88 -0.85
CA ILE A 177 14.14 -7.26 -2.04
C ILE A 177 15.52 -7.82 -1.67
N ARG A 178 16.16 -7.38 -0.59
CA ARG A 178 17.43 -8.00 -0.12
C ARG A 178 17.20 -9.37 0.52
N GLN A 179 16.11 -9.56 1.25
CA GLN A 179 15.69 -10.89 1.73
C GLN A 179 15.10 -11.73 0.58
N ASP A 180 14.39 -11.10 -0.38
CA ASP A 180 13.86 -11.76 -1.57
C ASP A 180 14.96 -12.12 -2.57
N ARG A 181 16.12 -11.43 -2.61
CA ARG A 181 17.26 -11.86 -3.44
C ARG A 181 17.89 -13.18 -2.97
N GLU A 182 17.84 -13.48 -1.68
CA GLU A 182 18.16 -14.83 -1.19
C GLU A 182 17.02 -15.84 -1.45
N CYS A 183 15.79 -15.35 -1.70
CA CYS A 183 14.60 -16.12 -2.03
C CYS A 183 14.13 -15.95 -3.49
N GLU A 184 14.87 -15.18 -4.32
CA GLU A 184 14.49 -14.95 -5.71
C GLU A 184 14.53 -16.27 -6.49
N LEU A 185 13.40 -16.59 -7.14
CA LEU A 185 13.32 -17.77 -7.97
C LEU A 185 14.24 -17.61 -9.18
N THR A 186 15.04 -18.62 -9.46
CA THR A 186 15.85 -18.66 -10.66
C THR A 186 14.97 -18.81 -11.90
N GLU A 187 15.48 -18.46 -13.06
CA GLU A 187 14.78 -18.61 -14.34
C GLU A 187 14.21 -20.02 -14.53
N ARG A 188 14.98 -21.05 -14.18
CA ARG A 188 14.56 -22.46 -14.25
C ARG A 188 13.48 -22.82 -13.22
N GLU A 189 13.51 -22.21 -12.05
CA GLU A 189 12.45 -22.38 -11.06
C GLU A 189 11.15 -21.70 -11.50
N LEU A 190 11.24 -20.53 -12.14
CA LEU A 190 10.09 -19.83 -12.73
C LEU A 190 9.48 -20.60 -13.90
N GLU A 191 10.30 -21.15 -14.81
CA GLU A 191 9.82 -22.03 -15.88
C GLU A 191 9.07 -23.26 -15.33
N CYS A 192 9.62 -23.91 -14.31
CA CYS A 192 8.94 -25.01 -13.64
C CYS A 192 7.62 -24.59 -13.02
N LEU A 193 7.61 -23.43 -12.35
CA LEU A 193 6.43 -22.88 -11.68
C LEU A 193 5.32 -22.53 -12.67
N PHE A 194 5.69 -21.94 -13.81
CA PHE A 194 4.77 -21.67 -14.91
C PHE A 194 4.08 -22.96 -15.40
N TRP A 195 4.84 -24.01 -15.75
CA TRP A 195 4.27 -25.26 -16.24
C TRP A 195 3.42 -25.99 -15.18
N ILE A 196 3.79 -25.84 -13.90
CA ILE A 196 2.98 -26.34 -12.78
C ILE A 196 1.64 -25.62 -12.71
N ALA A 197 1.64 -24.29 -12.88
CA ALA A 197 0.43 -23.48 -12.90
C ALA A 197 -0.48 -23.86 -14.08
N GLU A 198 0.11 -24.23 -15.24
CA GLU A 198 -0.59 -24.79 -16.40
C GLU A 198 -1.08 -26.25 -16.19
N GLY A 199 -0.93 -26.79 -14.98
CA GLY A 199 -1.43 -28.13 -14.63
C GLY A 199 -0.56 -29.30 -15.09
N LYS A 200 0.66 -29.07 -15.58
CA LYS A 200 1.56 -30.12 -16.04
C LYS A 200 2.14 -30.94 -14.89
N THR A 201 2.30 -32.24 -15.11
CA THR A 201 2.99 -33.16 -14.19
C THR A 201 4.51 -33.00 -14.28
N SER A 202 5.24 -33.46 -13.25
CA SER A 202 6.72 -33.40 -13.26
C SER A 202 7.33 -34.20 -14.45
N GLU A 203 6.67 -35.24 -14.91
CA GLU A 203 7.06 -36.00 -16.11
C GLU A 203 6.93 -35.18 -17.39
N GLU A 204 5.77 -34.54 -17.57
CA GLU A 204 5.51 -33.69 -18.74
C GLU A 204 6.47 -32.50 -18.78
N ILE A 205 6.71 -31.85 -17.60
CA ILE A 205 7.66 -30.75 -17.50
C ILE A 205 9.08 -31.19 -17.82
N ALA A 206 9.48 -32.38 -17.36
CA ALA A 206 10.77 -32.96 -17.67
C ALA A 206 10.99 -33.11 -19.18
N VAL A 207 9.96 -33.56 -19.89
CA VAL A 207 9.97 -33.68 -21.39
C VAL A 207 10.03 -32.25 -22.00
N ILE A 208 9.21 -31.33 -21.57
CA ILE A 208 9.16 -29.97 -22.13
C ILE A 208 10.50 -29.23 -21.96
N LEU A 209 11.11 -29.32 -20.78
CA LEU A 209 12.35 -28.63 -20.48
C LEU A 209 13.62 -29.40 -20.84
N GLY A 210 13.49 -30.66 -21.28
CA GLY A 210 14.61 -31.51 -21.68
C GLY A 210 15.52 -31.92 -20.52
N ILE A 211 14.99 -32.07 -19.30
CA ILE A 211 15.74 -32.43 -18.09
C ILE A 211 15.10 -33.62 -17.36
N SER A 212 15.76 -34.13 -16.33
CA SER A 212 15.23 -35.28 -15.60
C SER A 212 14.05 -34.89 -14.68
N ARG A 213 13.10 -35.82 -14.46
CA ARG A 213 12.03 -35.68 -13.48
C ARG A 213 12.56 -35.34 -12.07
N ASN A 214 13.69 -35.94 -11.68
CA ASN A 214 14.31 -35.64 -10.40
C ASN A 214 14.76 -34.17 -10.29
N THR A 215 15.29 -33.62 -11.38
CA THR A 215 15.67 -32.18 -11.44
C THR A 215 14.44 -31.31 -11.30
N ILE A 216 13.32 -31.65 -11.96
CA ILE A 216 12.04 -30.93 -11.81
C ILE A 216 11.58 -30.94 -10.34
N ASN A 217 11.58 -32.11 -9.69
CA ASN A 217 11.17 -32.23 -8.29
C ASN A 217 12.08 -31.40 -7.34
N ASN A 218 13.37 -31.32 -7.65
CA ASN A 218 14.29 -30.47 -6.90
C ASN A 218 13.96 -28.98 -7.07
N TYR A 219 13.64 -28.54 -8.29
CA TYR A 219 13.19 -27.17 -8.53
C TYR A 219 11.88 -26.86 -7.81
N ILE A 220 10.89 -27.75 -7.85
CA ILE A 220 9.62 -27.61 -7.13
C ILE A 220 9.87 -27.48 -5.60
N THR A 221 10.73 -28.33 -5.05
CA THR A 221 11.11 -28.28 -3.63
C THR A 221 11.80 -26.98 -3.29
N SER A 222 12.70 -26.49 -4.15
CA SER A 222 13.37 -25.19 -3.98
C SER A 222 12.37 -24.04 -4.07
N VAL A 223 11.43 -24.06 -5.03
CA VAL A 223 10.35 -23.08 -5.14
C VAL A 223 9.54 -23.04 -3.83
N MET A 224 9.05 -24.20 -3.36
CA MET A 224 8.27 -24.25 -2.11
C MET A 224 9.04 -23.68 -0.91
N ARG A 225 10.34 -23.99 -0.80
CA ARG A 225 11.21 -23.44 0.24
C ARG A 225 11.35 -21.92 0.12
N LYS A 226 11.63 -21.41 -1.08
CA LYS A 226 11.84 -19.98 -1.35
C LYS A 226 10.56 -19.16 -1.19
N THR A 227 9.39 -19.74 -1.50
CA THR A 227 8.08 -19.11 -1.35
C THR A 227 7.45 -19.36 0.03
N ALA A 228 8.15 -20.03 0.93
CA ALA A 228 7.67 -20.42 2.25
C ALA A 228 6.32 -21.17 2.23
N THR A 229 6.08 -21.98 1.16
CA THR A 229 4.86 -22.78 0.99
C THR A 229 5.12 -24.24 1.35
N ARG A 230 4.07 -24.94 1.76
CA ARG A 230 4.17 -26.36 2.19
C ARG A 230 3.72 -27.35 1.12
N THR A 231 2.91 -26.87 0.17
CA THR A 231 2.34 -27.71 -0.89
C THR A 231 2.55 -27.07 -2.26
N ARG A 232 2.52 -27.92 -3.30
CA ARG A 232 2.56 -27.48 -4.70
C ARG A 232 1.42 -26.50 -5.02
N SER A 233 0.22 -26.76 -4.53
CA SER A 233 -0.95 -25.89 -4.73
C SER A 233 -0.79 -24.53 -4.05
N GLU A 234 -0.20 -24.49 -2.86
CA GLU A 234 0.14 -23.23 -2.20
C GLU A 234 1.20 -22.43 -2.97
N ALA A 235 2.20 -23.11 -3.55
CA ALA A 235 3.21 -22.47 -4.39
C ALA A 235 2.59 -21.85 -5.65
N ILE A 236 1.65 -22.53 -6.30
CA ILE A 236 0.88 -21.99 -7.42
C ILE A 236 0.07 -20.76 -6.99
N ALA A 237 -0.70 -20.88 -5.91
CA ALA A 237 -1.50 -19.77 -5.38
C ALA A 237 -0.63 -18.56 -4.98
N HIS A 238 0.57 -18.80 -4.45
CA HIS A 238 1.56 -17.76 -4.17
C HIS A 238 2.06 -17.10 -5.45
N ALA A 239 2.39 -17.91 -6.48
CA ALA A 239 2.90 -17.41 -7.74
C ALA A 239 1.88 -16.53 -8.47
N VAL A 240 0.62 -16.96 -8.55
CA VAL A 240 -0.48 -16.19 -9.16
C VAL A 240 -0.71 -14.89 -8.40
N ARG A 241 -0.79 -14.93 -7.05
CA ARG A 241 -1.00 -13.72 -6.23
C ARG A 241 0.14 -12.70 -6.33
N ASN A 242 1.35 -13.15 -6.63
CA ASN A 242 2.52 -12.27 -6.76
C ASN A 242 2.92 -12.01 -8.21
N ASN A 243 2.06 -12.37 -9.20
CA ASN A 243 2.33 -12.21 -10.64
C ASN A 243 3.70 -12.75 -11.07
N LEU A 244 4.08 -13.91 -10.55
CA LEU A 244 5.32 -14.60 -10.94
C LEU A 244 5.10 -15.48 -12.19
N VAL A 245 3.85 -15.87 -12.44
CA VAL A 245 3.40 -16.67 -13.58
C VAL A 245 2.04 -16.20 -14.05
#